data_8dcd3d4ab4586eb20bf5f82879301900
#
_entry.id   8dcd3d4ab4586eb20bf5f82879301900
#
_cell.length_a   1.000
_cell.length_b   1.000
_cell.length_c   1.000
_cell.angle_alpha   90.00
_cell.angle_beta   90.00
_cell.angle_gamma   90.00
#
_symmetry.space_group_name_H-M   'P 1'
#
loop_
_entity.id
_entity.type
_entity.pdbx_description
1 polymer ?
#
loop_
_entity_poly.entity_id
_entity_poly.type
_entity_poly.pdbx_seq_one_letter_code
_entity_poly.pdbx_strand_id
1 'polypeptide(L)'
;MRGIGIRTIIRYYDHEDETLPGKTLRKNEHDAILTNGFRTAVVFQHHNDQLASFTVSRGRLDAERSLALATENSQPRGSAIYFGVDGPWQTGYELANILSYFREVHSTLAQSGYRVGVYGSGLVCDVLQYNGLAELCWLGAPTSWPLYHVYYNTMNWGLLQLRTSQCGGRSVDFDLVNGIVADYGQFGY
;
A
#
# COMPACT_ATOMS: atom_id res chain seq x y z
N MET A 1 -0.20 19.56 -11.26
CA MET A 1 0.34 18.66 -10.22
C MET A 1 1.85 18.81 -10.00
N ARG A 2 2.70 18.75 -11.02
CA ARG A 2 4.16 18.94 -10.83
C ARG A 2 4.55 20.26 -10.16
N GLY A 3 3.85 21.36 -10.46
CA GLY A 3 4.13 22.67 -9.87
C GLY A 3 3.92 22.78 -8.36
N ILE A 4 3.24 21.81 -7.75
CA ILE A 4 3.00 21.72 -6.29
C ILE A 4 3.80 20.58 -5.64
N GLY A 5 4.82 20.02 -6.33
CA GLY A 5 5.74 19.06 -5.77
C GLY A 5 5.33 17.59 -5.87
N ILE A 6 4.19 17.26 -6.48
CA ILE A 6 3.77 15.86 -6.68
C ILE A 6 4.72 15.19 -7.66
N ARG A 7 5.24 14.02 -7.28
CA ARG A 7 6.19 13.23 -8.08
C ARG A 7 5.69 11.82 -8.38
N THR A 8 4.80 11.28 -7.53
CA THR A 8 4.30 9.91 -7.62
C THR A 8 2.79 9.91 -7.54
N ILE A 9 2.17 9.07 -8.33
CA ILE A 9 0.74 8.79 -8.28
C ILE A 9 0.58 7.40 -7.67
N ILE A 10 -0.16 7.31 -6.57
CA ILE A 10 -0.47 6.03 -5.92
C ILE A 10 -1.80 5.54 -6.47
N ARG A 11 -1.82 4.30 -6.92
CA ARG A 11 -3.02 3.68 -7.49
C ARG A 11 -3.28 2.32 -6.86
N TYR A 12 -4.50 1.86 -7.03
CA TYR A 12 -4.94 0.60 -6.46
C TYR A 12 -4.68 -0.59 -7.39
N TYR A 13 -4.30 -1.71 -6.77
CA TYR A 13 -4.54 -3.06 -7.26
C TYR A 13 -5.72 -3.64 -6.49
N ASP A 14 -6.57 -4.39 -7.17
CA ASP A 14 -7.81 -4.90 -6.58
C ASP A 14 -8.33 -6.13 -7.32
N HIS A 15 -9.21 -6.89 -6.70
CA HIS A 15 -10.12 -7.77 -7.43
C HIS A 15 -11.15 -6.90 -8.14
N GLU A 16 -11.42 -7.20 -9.40
CA GLU A 16 -12.49 -6.50 -10.11
C GLU A 16 -13.83 -7.03 -9.63
N ASP A 17 -14.59 -6.19 -9.00
CA ASP A 17 -15.98 -6.42 -8.68
C ASP A 17 -16.85 -5.21 -9.08
N GLU A 18 -18.16 -5.39 -8.97
CA GLU A 18 -19.13 -4.36 -9.37
C GLU A 18 -19.19 -3.18 -8.39
N THR A 19 -18.58 -3.29 -7.20
CA THR A 19 -18.72 -2.30 -6.12
C THR A 19 -17.87 -1.05 -6.35
N LEU A 20 -16.70 -1.21 -6.98
CA LEU A 20 -15.79 -0.10 -7.27
C LEU A 20 -15.21 -0.19 -8.69
N PRO A 21 -16.05 -0.04 -9.71
CA PRO A 21 -15.60 -0.13 -11.10
C PRO A 21 -14.57 0.98 -11.40
N GLY A 22 -13.45 0.58 -11.99
CA GLY A 22 -12.37 1.52 -12.35
C GLY A 22 -11.43 1.92 -11.22
N LYS A 23 -11.51 1.28 -10.05
CA LYS A 23 -10.53 1.45 -8.95
C LYS A 23 -9.15 0.93 -9.35
N THR A 24 -9.09 -0.24 -9.98
CA THR A 24 -7.85 -0.91 -10.37
C THR A 24 -7.10 -0.14 -11.44
N LEU A 25 -5.79 0.04 -11.22
CA LEU A 25 -4.88 0.63 -12.21
C LEU A 25 -4.90 -0.18 -13.52
N ARG A 26 -5.07 0.52 -14.63
CA ARG A 26 -5.03 -0.05 -15.98
C ARG A 26 -3.73 0.32 -16.67
N LYS A 27 -3.27 -0.53 -17.59
CA LYS A 27 -2.03 -0.32 -18.34
C LYS A 27 -1.99 1.03 -19.07
N ASN A 28 -3.08 1.41 -19.73
CA ASN A 28 -3.16 2.70 -20.41
C ASN A 28 -3.12 3.90 -19.46
N GLU A 29 -3.69 3.79 -18.27
CA GLU A 29 -3.57 4.80 -17.21
C GLU A 29 -2.14 4.87 -16.70
N HIS A 30 -1.50 3.72 -16.45
CA HIS A 30 -0.10 3.66 -16.03
C HIS A 30 0.83 4.32 -17.08
N ASP A 31 0.65 4.00 -18.36
CA ASP A 31 1.41 4.61 -19.43
C ASP A 31 1.22 6.14 -19.50
N ALA A 32 0.00 6.61 -19.26
CA ALA A 32 -0.28 8.05 -19.17
C ALA A 32 0.42 8.71 -17.96
N ILE A 33 0.46 8.04 -16.80
CA ILE A 33 1.18 8.52 -15.61
C ILE A 33 2.66 8.70 -15.94
N LEU A 34 3.29 7.69 -16.55
CA LEU A 34 4.71 7.72 -16.92
C LEU A 34 4.99 8.78 -18.01
N THR A 35 4.18 8.85 -19.05
CA THR A 35 4.32 9.83 -20.15
C THR A 35 4.24 11.27 -19.63
N ASN A 36 3.43 11.51 -18.60
CA ASN A 36 3.38 12.80 -17.92
C ASN A 36 4.51 12.99 -16.90
N GLY A 37 5.45 12.04 -16.81
CA GLY A 37 6.68 12.08 -16.01
C GLY A 37 6.43 11.97 -14.51
N PHE A 38 5.39 11.28 -14.11
CA PHE A 38 5.19 10.86 -12.73
C PHE A 38 5.71 9.44 -12.53
N ARG A 39 6.05 9.11 -11.29
CA ARG A 39 6.27 7.74 -10.83
C ARG A 39 4.95 7.12 -10.39
N THR A 40 4.93 5.81 -10.24
CA THR A 40 3.78 5.07 -9.72
C THR A 40 4.17 4.34 -8.45
N ALA A 41 3.27 4.25 -7.50
CA ALA A 41 3.28 3.27 -6.42
C ALA A 41 1.91 2.59 -6.37
N VAL A 42 1.83 1.39 -5.84
CA VAL A 42 0.59 0.62 -5.84
C VAL A 42 0.26 0.06 -4.47
N VAL A 43 -1.04 0.02 -4.17
CA VAL A 43 -1.57 -0.62 -2.97
C VAL A 43 -2.69 -1.58 -3.35
N PHE A 44 -2.58 -2.82 -2.92
CA PHE A 44 -3.66 -3.79 -3.01
C PHE A 44 -4.64 -3.56 -1.86
N GLN A 45 -5.91 -3.31 -2.19
CA GLN A 45 -6.94 -3.09 -1.18
C GLN A 45 -8.31 -3.53 -1.71
N HIS A 46 -8.88 -4.56 -1.07
CA HIS A 46 -10.21 -5.08 -1.36
C HIS A 46 -10.94 -5.45 -0.06
N HIS A 47 -11.82 -4.56 0.41
CA HIS A 47 -12.52 -4.67 1.70
C HIS A 47 -11.60 -4.84 2.92
N ASN A 48 -10.39 -4.26 2.86
CA ASN A 48 -9.38 -4.38 3.93
C ASN A 48 -9.64 -3.42 5.12
N ASP A 49 -10.84 -2.86 5.19
CA ASP A 49 -11.48 -2.20 6.32
C ASP A 49 -12.31 -3.18 7.19
N GLN A 50 -12.36 -4.46 6.79
CA GLN A 50 -13.12 -5.51 7.47
C GLN A 50 -12.17 -6.61 7.96
N LEU A 51 -12.26 -6.97 9.25
CA LEU A 51 -11.42 -8.02 9.84
C LEU A 51 -11.55 -9.37 9.12
N ALA A 52 -12.75 -9.68 8.62
CA ALA A 52 -13.04 -10.90 7.87
C ALA A 52 -12.21 -11.05 6.58
N SER A 53 -11.63 -9.96 6.07
CA SER A 53 -10.74 -9.98 4.91
C SER A 53 -9.33 -10.50 5.23
N PHE A 54 -8.93 -10.50 6.51
CA PHE A 54 -7.60 -10.96 6.91
C PHE A 54 -7.60 -12.45 7.26
N THR A 55 -7.72 -13.29 6.25
CA THR A 55 -7.61 -14.75 6.37
C THR A 55 -6.42 -15.28 5.57
N VAL A 56 -5.94 -16.49 5.91
CA VAL A 56 -4.86 -17.19 5.21
C VAL A 56 -5.16 -17.32 3.71
N SER A 57 -6.37 -17.83 3.38
CA SER A 57 -6.77 -18.00 1.97
C SER A 57 -6.84 -16.69 1.21
N ARG A 58 -7.33 -15.62 1.86
CA ARG A 58 -7.42 -14.31 1.26
C ARG A 58 -6.04 -13.70 1.01
N GLY A 59 -5.10 -13.84 1.95
CA GLY A 59 -3.72 -13.37 1.77
C GLY A 59 -3.06 -13.95 0.52
N ARG A 60 -3.28 -15.25 0.26
CA ARG A 60 -2.79 -15.89 -0.97
C ARG A 60 -3.47 -15.31 -2.23
N LEU A 61 -4.80 -15.26 -2.24
CA LEU A 61 -5.57 -14.77 -3.41
C LEU A 61 -5.21 -13.32 -3.75
N ASP A 62 -5.11 -12.46 -2.75
CA ASP A 62 -4.75 -11.06 -2.93
C ASP A 62 -3.31 -10.90 -3.47
N ALA A 63 -2.39 -11.71 -2.96
CA ALA A 63 -1.01 -11.74 -3.45
C ALA A 63 -0.92 -12.25 -4.89
N GLU A 64 -1.57 -13.35 -5.24
CA GLU A 64 -1.62 -13.88 -6.60
C GLU A 64 -2.23 -12.87 -7.58
N ARG A 65 -3.33 -12.23 -7.19
CA ARG A 65 -3.95 -11.18 -8.02
C ARG A 65 -3.03 -9.97 -8.18
N SER A 66 -2.34 -9.57 -7.12
CA SER A 66 -1.39 -8.45 -7.19
C SER A 66 -0.23 -8.72 -8.15
N LEU A 67 0.28 -9.95 -8.20
CA LEU A 67 1.32 -10.38 -9.14
C LEU A 67 0.83 -10.35 -10.60
N ALA A 68 -0.40 -10.78 -10.84
CA ALA A 68 -1.00 -10.69 -12.17
C ALA A 68 -1.09 -9.23 -12.62
N LEU A 69 -1.61 -8.35 -11.77
CA LEU A 69 -1.73 -6.91 -12.06
C LEU A 69 -0.37 -6.22 -12.23
N ALA A 70 0.64 -6.61 -11.45
CA ALA A 70 2.00 -6.12 -11.62
C ALA A 70 2.56 -6.49 -13.00
N THR A 71 2.31 -7.70 -13.46
CA THR A 71 2.68 -8.16 -14.80
C THR A 71 1.94 -7.39 -15.90
N GLU A 72 0.62 -7.25 -15.78
CA GLU A 72 -0.23 -6.50 -16.72
C GLU A 72 0.23 -5.03 -16.87
N ASN A 73 0.64 -4.41 -15.77
CA ASN A 73 1.11 -3.02 -15.74
C ASN A 73 2.63 -2.88 -16.00
N SER A 74 3.33 -3.97 -16.30
CA SER A 74 4.79 -3.95 -16.51
C SER A 74 5.55 -3.33 -15.32
N GLN A 75 5.08 -3.59 -14.09
CA GLN A 75 5.74 -3.13 -12.87
C GLN A 75 7.12 -3.78 -12.76
N PRO A 76 8.21 -3.03 -12.56
CA PRO A 76 9.55 -3.60 -12.50
C PRO A 76 9.78 -4.33 -11.16
N ARG A 77 10.54 -5.42 -11.22
CA ARG A 77 11.04 -6.09 -10.00
C ARG A 77 11.90 -5.13 -9.18
N GLY A 78 11.96 -5.33 -7.88
CA GLY A 78 12.61 -4.42 -6.94
C GLY A 78 11.70 -3.29 -6.44
N SER A 79 10.58 -2.99 -7.12
CA SER A 79 9.54 -2.11 -6.61
C SER A 79 8.66 -2.83 -5.57
N ALA A 80 7.75 -2.09 -4.92
CA ALA A 80 6.90 -2.66 -3.88
C ALA A 80 5.43 -2.75 -4.30
N ILE A 81 4.74 -3.71 -3.69
CA ILE A 81 3.29 -3.76 -3.63
C ILE A 81 2.89 -3.60 -2.16
N TYR A 82 2.17 -2.52 -1.86
CA TYR A 82 1.60 -2.31 -0.54
C TYR A 82 0.30 -3.10 -0.42
N PHE A 83 -0.01 -3.56 0.80
CA PHE A 83 -1.29 -4.19 1.13
C PHE A 83 -1.96 -3.37 2.23
N GLY A 84 -3.23 -3.01 2.00
CA GLY A 84 -3.99 -2.17 2.92
C GLY A 84 -4.43 -2.93 4.17
N VAL A 85 -4.29 -2.29 5.34
CA VAL A 85 -4.88 -2.69 6.63
C VAL A 85 -5.58 -1.47 7.19
N ASP A 86 -6.79 -1.22 6.66
CA ASP A 86 -7.50 0.04 6.84
C ASP A 86 -8.41 -0.01 8.08
N GLY A 87 -7.83 0.20 9.25
CA GLY A 87 -8.57 0.20 10.50
C GLY A 87 -7.71 0.31 11.76
N PRO A 88 -8.36 0.60 12.91
CA PRO A 88 -7.68 0.77 14.19
C PRO A 88 -7.45 -0.57 14.93
N TRP A 89 -7.00 -1.58 14.20
CA TRP A 89 -6.79 -2.94 14.72
C TRP A 89 -5.72 -2.97 15.81
N GLN A 90 -6.05 -3.55 16.98
CA GLN A 90 -5.15 -3.53 18.15
C GLN A 90 -5.27 -4.74 19.07
N THR A 91 -6.35 -5.54 19.00
CA THR A 91 -6.48 -6.72 19.87
C THR A 91 -5.58 -7.85 19.38
N GLY A 92 -5.19 -8.75 20.28
CA GLY A 92 -4.36 -9.90 19.91
C GLY A 92 -5.01 -10.78 18.85
N TYR A 93 -6.35 -10.90 18.85
CA TYR A 93 -7.10 -11.64 17.83
C TYR A 93 -7.01 -10.97 16.44
N GLU A 94 -7.22 -9.67 16.37
CA GLU A 94 -7.13 -8.90 15.13
C GLU A 94 -5.71 -8.98 14.52
N LEU A 95 -4.71 -8.74 15.35
CA LEU A 95 -3.30 -8.81 14.93
C LEU A 95 -2.91 -10.22 14.49
N ALA A 96 -3.42 -11.28 15.14
CA ALA A 96 -3.16 -12.65 14.72
C ALA A 96 -3.73 -12.95 13.32
N ASN A 97 -4.92 -12.44 12.99
CA ASN A 97 -5.50 -12.56 11.65
C ASN A 97 -4.66 -11.81 10.62
N ILE A 98 -4.30 -10.55 10.90
CA ILE A 98 -3.45 -9.73 10.02
C ILE A 98 -2.09 -10.40 9.80
N LEU A 99 -1.44 -10.92 10.84
CA LEU A 99 -0.19 -11.65 10.72
C LEU A 99 -0.33 -12.90 9.84
N SER A 100 -1.42 -13.65 9.99
CA SER A 100 -1.68 -14.85 9.20
C SER A 100 -1.89 -14.53 7.71
N TYR A 101 -2.63 -13.47 7.42
CA TYR A 101 -2.79 -12.92 6.07
C TYR A 101 -1.43 -12.52 5.47
N PHE A 102 -0.63 -11.74 6.18
CA PHE A 102 0.66 -11.24 5.68
C PHE A 102 1.72 -12.35 5.54
N ARG A 103 1.65 -13.44 6.30
CA ARG A 103 2.51 -14.62 6.06
C ARG A 103 2.27 -15.22 4.68
N GLU A 104 1.02 -15.31 4.25
CA GLU A 104 0.68 -15.79 2.90
C GLU A 104 1.09 -14.79 1.82
N VAL A 105 0.83 -13.49 2.04
CA VAL A 105 1.30 -12.44 1.14
C VAL A 105 2.81 -12.52 0.95
N HIS A 106 3.56 -12.52 2.04
CA HIS A 106 5.02 -12.59 2.01
C HIS A 106 5.52 -13.87 1.33
N SER A 107 4.96 -15.02 1.67
CA SER A 107 5.32 -16.31 1.08
C SER A 107 5.06 -16.34 -0.44
N THR A 108 3.93 -15.82 -0.88
CA THR A 108 3.54 -15.79 -2.29
C THR A 108 4.43 -14.82 -3.09
N LEU A 109 4.83 -13.69 -2.51
CA LEU A 109 5.70 -12.72 -3.18
C LEU A 109 7.20 -13.06 -3.08
N ALA A 110 7.63 -13.97 -2.21
CA ALA A 110 9.04 -14.18 -1.86
C ALA A 110 10.00 -14.40 -3.04
N GLN A 111 9.53 -15.03 -4.12
CA GLN A 111 10.35 -15.29 -5.32
C GLN A 111 9.99 -14.42 -6.53
N SER A 112 9.06 -13.50 -6.36
CA SER A 112 8.58 -12.64 -7.43
C SER A 112 9.56 -11.49 -7.76
N GLY A 113 10.40 -11.12 -6.79
CA GLY A 113 11.26 -9.95 -6.84
C GLY A 113 10.55 -8.65 -6.46
N TYR A 114 9.28 -8.70 -6.04
CA TYR A 114 8.58 -7.53 -5.47
C TYR A 114 8.73 -7.52 -3.94
N ARG A 115 8.83 -6.30 -3.39
CA ARG A 115 8.88 -6.08 -1.94
C ARG A 115 7.46 -5.94 -1.39
N VAL A 116 7.25 -6.43 -0.17
CA VAL A 116 5.97 -6.25 0.53
C VAL A 116 5.99 -4.94 1.29
N GLY A 117 5.01 -4.07 1.02
CA GLY A 117 4.70 -2.91 1.83
C GLY A 117 3.39 -3.09 2.59
N VAL A 118 3.20 -2.33 3.65
CA VAL A 118 1.92 -2.25 4.39
C VAL A 118 1.44 -0.81 4.49
N TYR A 119 0.14 -0.58 4.23
CA TYR A 119 -0.58 0.62 4.65
C TYR A 119 -1.36 0.31 5.91
N GLY A 120 -1.23 1.11 6.96
CA GLY A 120 -1.99 0.87 8.18
C GLY A 120 -1.65 1.79 9.35
N SER A 121 -2.10 1.39 10.54
CA SER A 121 -1.77 2.07 11.80
C SER A 121 -0.29 1.89 12.17
N GLY A 122 0.20 2.73 13.08
CA GLY A 122 1.57 2.58 13.59
C GLY A 122 1.81 1.21 14.24
N LEU A 123 0.82 0.65 14.95
CA LEU A 123 0.91 -0.68 15.54
C LEU A 123 1.01 -1.78 14.48
N VAL A 124 0.21 -1.71 13.42
CA VAL A 124 0.24 -2.69 12.33
C VAL A 124 1.58 -2.63 11.59
N CYS A 125 2.06 -1.43 11.28
CA CYS A 125 3.37 -1.24 10.65
C CYS A 125 4.49 -1.84 11.50
N ASP A 126 4.53 -1.52 12.79
CA ASP A 126 5.54 -2.01 13.73
C ASP A 126 5.54 -3.53 13.83
N VAL A 127 4.38 -4.13 14.06
CA VAL A 127 4.22 -5.58 14.19
C VAL A 127 4.62 -6.32 12.92
N LEU A 128 4.24 -5.84 11.74
CA LEU A 128 4.56 -6.51 10.48
C LEU A 128 6.04 -6.38 10.12
N GLN A 129 6.66 -5.22 10.36
CA GLN A 129 8.09 -5.03 10.15
C GLN A 129 8.92 -5.85 11.16
N TYR A 130 8.53 -5.86 12.43
CA TYR A 130 9.19 -6.67 13.46
C TYR A 130 9.20 -8.18 13.13
N ASN A 131 8.12 -8.69 12.52
CA ASN A 131 8.01 -10.08 12.09
C ASN A 131 8.64 -10.34 10.70
N GLY A 132 9.25 -9.35 10.04
CA GLY A 132 9.84 -9.48 8.71
C GLY A 132 8.83 -9.75 7.59
N LEU A 133 7.55 -9.41 7.80
CA LEU A 133 6.45 -9.66 6.86
C LEU A 133 6.17 -8.47 5.94
N ALA A 134 6.61 -7.28 6.30
CA ALA A 134 6.59 -6.10 5.46
C ALA A 134 7.94 -5.36 5.57
N GLU A 135 8.49 -4.95 4.43
CA GLU A 135 9.73 -4.17 4.38
C GLU A 135 9.45 -2.67 4.49
N LEU A 136 8.37 -2.23 3.87
CA LEU A 136 8.03 -0.82 3.75
C LEU A 136 6.70 -0.51 4.47
N CYS A 137 6.63 0.67 5.06
CA CYS A 137 5.42 1.15 5.72
C CYS A 137 4.91 2.45 5.09
N TRP A 138 3.61 2.47 4.88
CA TRP A 138 2.81 3.65 4.59
C TRP A 138 1.88 3.91 5.77
N LEU A 139 2.24 4.88 6.61
CA LEU A 139 1.48 5.22 7.82
C LEU A 139 0.18 5.93 7.44
N GLY A 140 -0.95 5.40 7.89
CA GLY A 140 -2.28 5.96 7.62
C GLY A 140 -2.52 7.30 8.32
N ALA A 141 -3.42 8.12 7.76
CA ALA A 141 -3.70 9.48 8.22
C ALA A 141 -4.31 9.62 9.62
N PRO A 142 -5.17 8.70 10.13
CA PRO A 142 -5.84 8.92 11.40
C PRO A 142 -4.88 8.89 12.59
N THR A 143 -4.63 10.04 13.19
CA THR A 143 -3.72 10.19 14.35
C THR A 143 -4.23 9.48 15.60
N SER A 144 -5.50 9.11 15.63
CA SER A 144 -6.13 8.31 16.71
C SER A 144 -5.88 6.82 16.57
N TRP A 145 -5.31 6.36 15.46
CA TRP A 145 -5.00 4.95 15.28
C TRP A 145 -3.89 4.48 16.22
N PRO A 146 -3.90 3.18 16.59
CA PRO A 146 -2.96 2.62 17.56
C PRO A 146 -1.50 2.89 17.19
N LEU A 147 -0.73 3.38 18.16
CA LEU A 147 0.69 3.73 18.07
C LEU A 147 1.07 4.75 16.98
N TYR A 148 0.12 5.53 16.43
CA TYR A 148 0.40 6.51 15.38
C TYR A 148 1.60 7.40 15.75
N HIS A 149 1.53 8.14 16.86
CA HIS A 149 2.57 9.10 17.25
C HIS A 149 3.91 8.43 17.61
N VAL A 150 3.86 7.25 18.22
CA VAL A 150 5.06 6.49 18.56
C VAL A 150 5.79 6.08 17.29
N TYR A 151 5.08 5.45 16.36
CA TYR A 151 5.65 4.97 15.10
C TYR A 151 6.06 6.14 14.18
N TYR A 152 5.27 7.22 14.11
CA TYR A 152 5.63 8.43 13.38
C TYR A 152 7.01 8.96 13.79
N ASN A 153 7.30 9.00 15.09
CA ASN A 153 8.56 9.50 15.63
C ASN A 153 9.76 8.58 15.35
N THR A 154 9.55 7.31 15.04
CA THR A 154 10.66 6.40 14.65
C THR A 154 11.26 6.76 13.30
N MET A 155 10.54 7.49 12.47
CA MET A 155 10.90 7.77 11.07
C MET A 155 11.13 6.51 10.21
N ASN A 156 10.56 5.35 10.59
CA ASN A 156 10.65 4.09 9.84
C ASN A 156 9.58 3.96 8.74
N TRP A 157 8.71 4.94 8.60
CA TRP A 157 7.72 4.97 7.51
C TRP A 157 8.35 5.54 6.22
N GLY A 158 8.02 4.98 5.08
CA GLY A 158 8.40 5.50 3.76
C GLY A 158 7.41 6.53 3.23
N LEU A 159 6.12 6.29 3.51
CA LEU A 159 5.00 7.14 3.14
C LEU A 159 4.15 7.47 4.37
N LEU A 160 3.63 8.68 4.41
CA LEU A 160 2.67 9.15 5.40
C LEU A 160 1.46 9.72 4.68
N GLN A 161 0.29 9.12 4.89
CA GLN A 161 -0.95 9.68 4.37
C GLN A 161 -1.33 10.94 5.14
N LEU A 162 -1.63 11.98 4.41
CA LEU A 162 -2.14 13.24 4.92
C LEU A 162 -3.68 13.25 4.76
N ARG A 163 -4.28 14.40 4.96
CA ARG A 163 -5.72 14.59 4.76
C ARG A 163 -6.10 14.56 3.28
N THR A 164 -7.31 14.11 3.00
CA THR A 164 -7.97 14.26 1.70
C THR A 164 -8.09 15.75 1.32
N SER A 165 -7.89 16.05 0.05
CA SER A 165 -8.01 17.39 -0.50
C SER A 165 -8.53 17.34 -1.93
N GLN A 166 -8.72 18.52 -2.56
CA GLN A 166 -9.19 18.64 -3.92
C GLN A 166 -8.04 18.95 -4.88
N CYS A 167 -7.95 18.21 -5.96
CA CYS A 167 -7.00 18.45 -7.03
C CYS A 167 -7.68 18.29 -8.39
N GLY A 168 -7.77 19.38 -9.16
CA GLY A 168 -8.41 19.37 -10.47
C GLY A 168 -9.89 18.94 -10.44
N GLY A 169 -10.63 19.28 -9.37
CA GLY A 169 -12.05 18.93 -9.19
C GLY A 169 -12.27 17.47 -8.74
N ARG A 170 -11.21 16.74 -8.39
CA ARG A 170 -11.28 15.36 -7.85
C ARG A 170 -10.78 15.34 -6.42
N SER A 171 -11.43 14.51 -5.59
CA SER A 171 -10.94 14.20 -4.25
C SER A 171 -9.71 13.29 -4.36
N VAL A 172 -8.64 13.68 -3.70
CA VAL A 172 -7.38 12.92 -3.66
C VAL A 172 -6.80 12.96 -2.26
N ASP A 173 -6.12 11.91 -1.88
CA ASP A 173 -5.32 11.88 -0.67
C ASP A 173 -3.89 12.31 -1.03
N PHE A 174 -3.34 13.21 -0.23
CA PHE A 174 -1.94 13.59 -0.36
C PHE A 174 -1.09 12.75 0.59
N ASP A 175 0.06 12.37 0.10
CA ASP A 175 1.04 11.60 0.86
C ASP A 175 2.36 12.35 0.92
N LEU A 176 3.00 12.28 2.07
CA LEU A 176 4.34 12.78 2.29
C LEU A 176 5.33 11.62 2.17
N VAL A 177 6.35 11.82 1.34
CA VAL A 177 7.49 10.92 1.29
C VAL A 177 8.43 11.29 2.45
N ASN A 178 8.88 10.31 3.21
CA ASN A 178 9.91 10.53 4.23
C ASN A 178 11.22 10.92 3.55
N GLY A 179 11.75 12.10 3.90
CA GLY A 179 12.99 12.61 3.32
C GLY A 179 14.25 11.78 3.63
N ILE A 180 14.18 10.90 4.63
CA ILE A 180 15.28 9.98 5.00
C ILE A 180 15.21 8.69 4.18
N VAL A 181 14.00 8.28 3.73
CA VAL A 181 13.76 7.06 2.96
C VAL A 181 13.60 7.43 1.49
N ALA A 182 14.68 7.37 0.73
CA ALA A 182 14.66 7.74 -0.70
C ALA A 182 13.86 6.75 -1.57
N ASP A 183 13.77 5.49 -1.12
CA ASP A 183 13.11 4.40 -1.82
C ASP A 183 11.94 3.86 -0.97
N TYR A 184 10.72 4.16 -1.39
CA TYR A 184 9.48 3.65 -0.82
C TYR A 184 8.77 2.67 -1.78
N GLY A 185 9.50 2.03 -2.67
CA GLY A 185 8.97 1.02 -3.58
C GLY A 185 8.31 1.56 -4.84
N GLN A 186 8.45 2.85 -5.12
CA GLN A 186 7.94 3.47 -6.32
C GLN A 186 8.68 2.98 -7.58
N PHE A 187 8.03 3.09 -8.73
CA PHE A 187 8.60 2.73 -10.03
C PHE A 187 8.24 3.74 -11.12
N GLY A 188 8.94 3.67 -12.22
CA GLY A 188 8.91 4.66 -13.30
C GLY A 188 10.13 5.59 -13.24
N TYR A 189 10.17 6.59 -14.12
CA TYR A 189 11.34 7.49 -14.31
C TYR A 189 11.63 8.38 -13.11
#